data_a417dc3dae8e02e4502f88d5295e13be
#
_entry.id   a417dc3dae8e02e4502f88d5295e13be
#
_cell.length_a   1.000
_cell.length_b   1.000
_cell.length_c   1.000
_cell.angle_alpha   90.00
_cell.angle_beta   90.00
_cell.angle_gamma   90.00
#
_symmetry.space_group_name_H-M   'P 1'
#
loop_
_entity.id
_entity.type
_entity.pdbx_description
1 polymer ?
#
loop_
_entity_poly.entity_id
_entity_poly.type
_entity_poly.pdbx_seq_one_letter_code
_entity_poly.pdbx_strand_id
1 'polypeptide(L)'
;MTLTGTVNLYQDKLDAAKKVKKIANVSGVRNDIVVAGQNIPDAQLQQKLAKKLASDRVGYYDNTFNYLAIGVKDGVVTLNGDTVNDVPKDSAMAIVARTPGVKDVVNDVKVLPTSMFDDSIRIRTARAIYRDTVLGRYATDPVHPIRIVVDNGHVTLYGSVQSAMDKTIAGMRAGSVPGAFSVDNKLVVD
;
A
#
# COMPACT_ATOMS: atom_id res chain seq x y z
N MET A 1 -20.07 -13.13 -21.11
CA MET A 1 -20.46 -11.82 -21.71
C MET A 1 -19.21 -10.96 -21.86
N THR A 2 -19.05 -10.25 -23.01
CA THR A 2 -17.92 -9.35 -23.25
C THR A 2 -18.40 -7.89 -23.23
N LEU A 3 -17.70 -7.02 -22.51
CA LEU A 3 -17.92 -5.58 -22.49
C LEU A 3 -16.85 -4.91 -23.35
N THR A 4 -17.28 -4.05 -24.27
CA THR A 4 -16.41 -3.24 -25.14
C THR A 4 -16.86 -1.79 -25.11
N GLY A 5 -15.98 -0.87 -25.47
CA GLY A 5 -16.25 0.56 -25.52
C GLY A 5 -15.12 1.37 -24.89
N THR A 6 -15.39 2.65 -24.64
CA THR A 6 -14.39 3.59 -24.11
C THR A 6 -14.97 4.36 -22.94
N VAL A 7 -14.19 4.54 -21.90
CA VAL A 7 -14.53 5.35 -20.70
C VAL A 7 -13.39 6.29 -20.34
N ASN A 8 -13.64 7.27 -19.48
CA ASN A 8 -12.64 8.27 -19.09
C ASN A 8 -11.86 7.89 -17.82
N LEU A 9 -12.48 7.10 -16.94
CA LEU A 9 -11.86 6.67 -15.68
C LEU A 9 -11.82 5.14 -15.59
N TYR A 10 -10.80 4.62 -14.96
CA TYR A 10 -10.71 3.19 -14.65
C TYR A 10 -11.86 2.73 -13.73
N GLN A 11 -12.33 3.60 -12.83
CA GLN A 11 -13.52 3.33 -12.01
C GLN A 11 -14.76 2.98 -12.87
N ASP A 12 -14.99 3.69 -13.97
CA ASP A 12 -16.15 3.44 -14.84
C ASP A 12 -16.07 2.05 -15.50
N LYS A 13 -14.85 1.63 -15.89
CA LYS A 13 -14.58 0.27 -16.39
C LYS A 13 -14.92 -0.80 -15.34
N LEU A 14 -14.52 -0.58 -14.07
CA LEU A 14 -14.84 -1.49 -12.96
C LEU A 14 -16.35 -1.52 -12.69
N ASP A 15 -16.99 -0.38 -12.64
CA ASP A 15 -18.43 -0.24 -12.35
C ASP A 15 -19.29 -0.91 -13.43
N ALA A 16 -18.90 -0.79 -14.70
CA ALA A 16 -19.56 -1.49 -15.80
C ALA A 16 -19.52 -3.01 -15.58
N ALA A 17 -18.34 -3.57 -15.28
CA ALA A 17 -18.22 -5.01 -15.00
C ALA A 17 -19.02 -5.44 -13.76
N LYS A 18 -18.99 -4.62 -12.69
CA LYS A 18 -19.73 -4.90 -11.44
C LYS A 18 -21.24 -4.88 -11.65
N LYS A 19 -21.76 -3.98 -12.48
CA LYS A 19 -23.19 -3.92 -12.82
C LYS A 19 -23.62 -5.15 -13.59
N VAL A 20 -22.84 -5.57 -14.60
CA VAL A 20 -23.17 -6.72 -15.46
C VAL A 20 -23.09 -8.05 -14.70
N LYS A 21 -22.14 -8.20 -13.78
CA LYS A 21 -22.04 -9.39 -12.91
C LYS A 21 -23.27 -9.62 -12.02
N LYS A 22 -24.08 -8.59 -11.78
CA LYS A 22 -25.34 -8.68 -11.00
C LYS A 22 -26.54 -9.13 -11.81
N ILE A 23 -26.43 -9.24 -13.14
CA ILE A 23 -27.51 -9.65 -14.01
C ILE A 23 -27.67 -11.17 -13.91
N ALA A 24 -28.89 -11.63 -13.74
CA ALA A 24 -29.20 -13.07 -13.69
C ALA A 24 -28.69 -13.78 -14.96
N ASN A 25 -28.19 -15.01 -14.80
CA ASN A 25 -27.65 -15.87 -15.87
C ASN A 25 -26.34 -15.39 -16.52
N VAL A 26 -25.63 -14.41 -15.93
CA VAL A 26 -24.27 -14.03 -16.35
C VAL A 26 -23.26 -14.80 -15.51
N SER A 27 -22.68 -15.86 -16.06
CA SER A 27 -21.68 -16.71 -15.40
C SER A 27 -20.25 -16.12 -15.41
N GLY A 28 -19.96 -15.20 -16.35
CA GLY A 28 -18.65 -14.55 -16.44
C GLY A 28 -18.69 -13.28 -17.29
N VAL A 29 -17.81 -12.32 -16.94
CA VAL A 29 -17.68 -11.04 -17.66
C VAL A 29 -16.23 -10.85 -18.09
N ARG A 30 -16.00 -10.74 -19.40
CA ARG A 30 -14.75 -10.24 -19.97
C ARG A 30 -14.91 -8.74 -20.20
N ASN A 31 -13.99 -7.94 -19.64
CA ASN A 31 -14.07 -6.49 -19.68
C ASN A 31 -12.96 -5.92 -20.56
N ASP A 32 -13.24 -5.76 -21.83
CA ASP A 32 -12.33 -5.19 -22.84
C ASP A 32 -12.59 -3.68 -23.05
N ILE A 33 -13.22 -2.99 -22.08
CA ILE A 33 -13.39 -1.54 -22.10
C ILE A 33 -12.02 -0.88 -22.03
N VAL A 34 -11.80 0.10 -22.93
CA VAL A 34 -10.57 0.91 -22.98
C VAL A 34 -10.77 2.18 -22.15
N VAL A 35 -9.78 2.51 -21.32
CA VAL A 35 -9.75 3.80 -20.63
C VAL A 35 -8.97 4.80 -21.47
N ALA A 36 -9.68 5.75 -22.09
CA ALA A 36 -9.14 6.79 -22.97
C ALA A 36 -9.17 8.18 -22.30
N GLY A 37 -8.96 8.24 -20.98
CA GLY A 37 -8.91 9.48 -20.22
C GLY A 37 -7.66 10.33 -20.50
N GLN A 38 -7.36 11.28 -19.61
CA GLN A 38 -6.22 12.17 -19.74
C GLN A 38 -4.90 11.39 -19.87
N ASN A 39 -4.07 11.80 -20.82
CA ASN A 39 -2.70 11.26 -20.90
C ASN A 39 -1.79 12.08 -19.97
N ILE A 40 -1.47 11.51 -18.81
CA ILE A 40 -0.60 12.12 -17.80
C ILE A 40 0.74 11.37 -17.83
N PRO A 41 1.90 12.06 -17.89
CA PRO A 41 3.19 11.41 -17.79
C PRO A 41 3.31 10.55 -16.52
N ASP A 42 3.89 9.36 -16.65
CA ASP A 42 3.96 8.36 -15.57
C ASP A 42 4.53 8.92 -14.27
N ALA A 43 5.62 9.69 -14.34
CA ALA A 43 6.24 10.31 -13.17
C ALA A 43 5.28 11.27 -12.44
N GLN A 44 4.49 12.06 -13.18
CA GLN A 44 3.49 12.96 -12.58
C GLN A 44 2.32 12.18 -11.99
N LEU A 45 1.87 11.13 -12.68
CA LEU A 45 0.80 10.27 -12.21
C LEU A 45 1.23 9.55 -10.92
N GLN A 46 2.44 9.00 -10.88
CA GLN A 46 3.00 8.35 -9.71
C GLN A 46 3.11 9.30 -8.51
N GLN A 47 3.61 10.52 -8.72
CA GLN A 47 3.70 11.52 -7.66
C GLN A 47 2.31 11.93 -7.14
N LYS A 48 1.33 12.11 -8.04
CA LYS A 48 -0.05 12.43 -7.68
C LYS A 48 -0.70 11.32 -6.84
N LEU A 49 -0.50 10.06 -7.25
CA LEU A 49 -1.01 8.90 -6.53
C LEU A 49 -0.33 8.74 -5.17
N ALA A 50 1.00 8.89 -5.10
CA ALA A 50 1.75 8.81 -3.84
C ALA A 50 1.25 9.84 -2.83
N LYS A 51 1.02 11.10 -3.25
CA LYS A 51 0.44 12.14 -2.38
C LYS A 51 -0.96 11.79 -1.89
N LYS A 52 -1.81 11.24 -2.77
CA LYS A 52 -3.18 10.85 -2.38
C LYS A 52 -3.18 9.70 -1.38
N LEU A 53 -2.32 8.70 -1.58
CA LEU A 53 -2.21 7.57 -0.64
C LEU A 53 -1.61 8.02 0.69
N ALA A 54 -0.57 8.87 0.68
CA ALA A 54 0.01 9.40 1.91
C ALA A 54 -1.00 10.18 2.77
N SER A 55 -2.03 10.77 2.15
CA SER A 55 -3.11 11.48 2.85
C SER A 55 -4.36 10.64 3.11
N ASP A 56 -4.34 9.36 2.75
CA ASP A 56 -5.47 8.44 2.98
C ASP A 56 -5.57 8.02 4.45
N ARG A 57 -6.41 8.74 5.20
CA ARG A 57 -6.65 8.49 6.63
C ARG A 57 -7.52 7.27 6.90
N VAL A 58 -8.23 6.77 5.90
CA VAL A 58 -9.14 5.62 6.07
C VAL A 58 -8.35 4.32 6.10
N GLY A 59 -7.36 4.16 5.22
CA GLY A 59 -6.70 2.90 5.04
C GLY A 59 -5.21 2.89 5.37
N TYR A 60 -4.47 3.93 5.00
CA TYR A 60 -3.02 3.88 4.99
C TYR A 60 -2.33 4.80 6.00
N TYR A 61 -2.76 6.06 6.10
CA TYR A 61 -2.04 7.10 6.83
C TYR A 61 -1.90 6.80 8.33
N ASP A 62 -2.98 6.39 8.98
CA ASP A 62 -3.02 6.22 10.44
C ASP A 62 -2.55 4.84 10.92
N ASN A 63 -2.14 3.95 10.01
CA ASN A 63 -1.72 2.61 10.38
C ASN A 63 -0.27 2.33 9.96
N THR A 64 0.64 2.38 10.92
CA THR A 64 2.07 2.08 10.72
C THR A 64 2.34 0.62 10.33
N PHE A 65 1.34 -0.27 10.45
CA PHE A 65 1.46 -1.71 10.16
C PHE A 65 1.09 -2.08 8.72
N ASN A 66 0.77 -1.09 7.89
CA ASN A 66 0.53 -1.27 6.46
C ASN A 66 1.68 -0.69 5.64
N TYR A 67 2.04 -1.38 4.58
CA TYR A 67 2.97 -0.88 3.58
C TYR A 67 2.35 -1.00 2.19
N LEU A 68 2.30 0.11 1.44
CA LEU A 68 1.83 0.15 0.06
C LEU A 68 2.86 0.89 -0.80
N ALA A 69 3.23 0.27 -1.90
CA ALA A 69 4.10 0.85 -2.92
C ALA A 69 3.36 0.97 -4.26
N ILE A 70 3.68 2.01 -5.01
CA ILE A 70 3.08 2.30 -6.32
C ILE A 70 4.17 2.36 -7.38
N GLY A 71 3.97 1.63 -8.47
CA GLY A 71 4.68 1.81 -9.72
C GLY A 71 3.71 2.29 -10.81
N VAL A 72 4.19 3.10 -11.74
CA VAL A 72 3.41 3.52 -12.91
C VAL A 72 4.24 3.33 -14.17
N LYS A 73 3.67 2.64 -15.16
CA LYS A 73 4.28 2.46 -16.47
C LYS A 73 3.20 2.51 -17.56
N ASP A 74 3.35 3.40 -18.52
CA ASP A 74 2.41 3.59 -19.64
C ASP A 74 0.95 3.85 -19.19
N GLY A 75 0.77 4.47 -18.00
CA GLY A 75 -0.51 4.70 -17.38
C GLY A 75 -1.09 3.47 -16.64
N VAL A 76 -0.40 2.33 -16.67
CA VAL A 76 -0.75 1.15 -15.86
C VAL A 76 -0.16 1.30 -14.47
N VAL A 77 -0.99 1.23 -13.46
CA VAL A 77 -0.59 1.35 -12.04
C VAL A 77 -0.42 -0.03 -11.44
N THR A 78 0.75 -0.29 -10.88
CA THR A 78 1.00 -1.48 -10.07
C THR A 78 0.97 -1.10 -8.59
N LEU A 79 0.06 -1.70 -7.83
CA LEU A 79 0.00 -1.61 -6.37
C LEU A 79 0.63 -2.86 -5.77
N ASN A 80 1.63 -2.68 -4.91
CA ASN A 80 2.28 -3.75 -4.17
C ASN A 80 2.27 -3.43 -2.68
N GLY A 81 2.52 -4.45 -1.86
CA GLY A 81 2.73 -4.28 -0.42
C GLY A 81 1.91 -5.22 0.43
N ASP A 82 1.93 -4.96 1.73
CA ASP A 82 1.31 -5.80 2.73
C ASP A 82 0.40 -4.97 3.62
N THR A 83 -0.81 -5.47 3.87
CA THR A 83 -1.80 -4.82 4.73
C THR A 83 -2.35 -5.79 5.77
N VAL A 84 -2.70 -5.28 6.94
CA VAL A 84 -3.22 -6.12 8.04
C VAL A 84 -4.69 -6.53 7.85
N ASN A 85 -5.40 -5.88 6.92
CA ASN A 85 -6.77 -6.22 6.53
C ASN A 85 -7.09 -5.63 5.14
N ASP A 86 -8.31 -5.86 4.63
CA ASP A 86 -8.72 -5.41 3.30
C ASP A 86 -8.92 -3.89 3.19
N VAL A 87 -9.18 -3.17 4.28
CA VAL A 87 -9.53 -1.74 4.24
C VAL A 87 -8.47 -0.88 3.55
N PRO A 88 -7.15 -0.97 3.88
CA PRO A 88 -6.13 -0.20 3.18
C PRO A 88 -5.99 -0.56 1.70
N LYS A 89 -6.11 -1.84 1.38
CA LYS A 89 -6.08 -2.34 0.00
C LYS A 89 -7.24 -1.78 -0.83
N ASP A 90 -8.46 -1.86 -0.30
CA ASP A 90 -9.65 -1.39 -0.99
C ASP A 90 -9.66 0.14 -1.12
N SER A 91 -9.21 0.87 -0.09
CA SER A 91 -9.06 2.33 -0.13
C SER A 91 -8.04 2.75 -1.19
N ALA A 92 -6.87 2.10 -1.23
CA ALA A 92 -5.86 2.37 -2.25
C ALA A 92 -6.39 2.11 -3.66
N MET A 93 -7.08 0.99 -3.89
CA MET A 93 -7.71 0.67 -5.16
C MET A 93 -8.74 1.73 -5.58
N ALA A 94 -9.57 2.20 -4.63
CA ALA A 94 -10.56 3.24 -4.92
C ALA A 94 -9.90 4.58 -5.28
N ILE A 95 -8.80 4.95 -4.62
CA ILE A 95 -8.03 6.16 -4.92
C ILE A 95 -7.42 6.07 -6.32
N VAL A 96 -6.78 4.94 -6.63
CA VAL A 96 -6.16 4.71 -7.95
C VAL A 96 -7.22 4.72 -9.05
N ALA A 97 -8.31 3.96 -8.90
CA ALA A 97 -9.33 3.82 -9.92
C ALA A 97 -10.04 5.13 -10.27
N ARG A 98 -10.17 6.06 -9.31
CA ARG A 98 -10.78 7.39 -9.49
C ARG A 98 -9.79 8.46 -9.91
N THR A 99 -8.51 8.13 -10.09
CA THR A 99 -7.52 9.13 -10.49
C THR A 99 -7.42 9.20 -12.01
N PRO A 100 -7.70 10.38 -12.62
CA PRO A 100 -7.51 10.56 -14.06
C PRO A 100 -6.06 10.28 -14.47
N GLY A 101 -5.90 9.62 -15.62
CA GLY A 101 -4.60 9.18 -16.16
C GLY A 101 -4.31 7.70 -15.93
N VAL A 102 -5.03 7.05 -15.01
CA VAL A 102 -4.93 5.60 -14.78
C VAL A 102 -5.68 4.87 -15.88
N LYS A 103 -4.96 4.05 -16.66
CA LYS A 103 -5.52 3.25 -17.77
C LYS A 103 -5.87 1.83 -17.33
N ASP A 104 -5.03 1.25 -16.47
CA ASP A 104 -5.26 -0.09 -15.91
C ASP A 104 -4.56 -0.22 -14.55
N VAL A 105 -4.92 -1.26 -13.77
CA VAL A 105 -4.36 -1.50 -12.43
C VAL A 105 -4.03 -2.96 -12.24
N VAL A 106 -2.78 -3.23 -11.86
CA VAL A 106 -2.32 -4.52 -11.34
C VAL A 106 -2.28 -4.41 -9.82
N ASN A 107 -3.03 -5.24 -9.12
CA ASN A 107 -3.12 -5.20 -7.65
C ASN A 107 -2.48 -6.46 -7.05
N ASP A 108 -1.24 -6.31 -6.62
CA ASP A 108 -0.42 -7.34 -5.97
C ASP A 108 -0.31 -7.11 -4.45
N VAL A 109 -1.24 -6.34 -3.86
CA VAL A 109 -1.30 -6.11 -2.41
C VAL A 109 -1.75 -7.37 -1.69
N LYS A 110 -0.90 -7.86 -0.80
CA LYS A 110 -1.17 -9.01 0.06
C LYS A 110 -1.90 -8.54 1.33
N VAL A 111 -2.99 -9.21 1.67
CA VAL A 111 -3.63 -9.06 2.97
C VAL A 111 -3.06 -10.15 3.88
N LEU A 112 -2.43 -9.73 4.98
CA LEU A 112 -1.79 -10.65 5.92
C LEU A 112 -2.85 -11.39 6.74
N PRO A 113 -2.60 -12.66 7.08
CA PRO A 113 -3.50 -13.42 7.95
C PRO A 113 -3.65 -12.75 9.32
N THR A 114 -4.84 -12.81 9.90
CA THR A 114 -5.04 -12.39 11.28
C THR A 114 -4.27 -13.31 12.23
N SER A 115 -3.37 -12.74 13.03
CA SER A 115 -2.50 -13.47 13.94
C SER A 115 -2.26 -12.67 15.22
N MET A 116 -2.75 -13.17 16.36
CA MET A 116 -2.50 -12.54 17.66
C MET A 116 -1.00 -12.52 18.01
N PHE A 117 -0.24 -13.50 17.53
CA PHE A 117 1.20 -13.57 17.71
C PHE A 117 1.89 -12.43 16.96
N ASP A 118 1.58 -12.26 15.65
CA ASP A 118 2.14 -11.19 14.84
C ASP A 118 1.70 -9.80 15.33
N ASP A 119 0.44 -9.65 15.76
CA ASP A 119 -0.06 -8.40 16.34
C ASP A 119 0.73 -8.00 17.59
N SER A 120 1.08 -8.97 18.44
CA SER A 120 1.91 -8.71 19.62
C SER A 120 3.31 -8.24 19.23
N ILE A 121 3.90 -8.83 18.19
CA ILE A 121 5.21 -8.43 17.66
C ILE A 121 5.13 -7.03 17.02
N ARG A 122 4.09 -6.73 16.20
CA ARG A 122 3.85 -5.40 15.61
C ARG A 122 3.85 -4.31 16.69
N ILE A 123 3.05 -4.51 17.75
CA ILE A 123 2.93 -3.53 18.84
C ILE A 123 4.25 -3.37 19.62
N ARG A 124 4.95 -4.49 19.91
CA ARG A 124 6.25 -4.44 20.61
C ARG A 124 7.30 -3.75 19.76
N THR A 125 7.35 -4.04 18.45
CA THR A 125 8.29 -3.42 17.51
C THR A 125 8.02 -1.92 17.39
N ALA A 126 6.76 -1.51 17.25
CA ALA A 126 6.39 -0.10 17.22
C ALA A 126 6.82 0.63 18.51
N ARG A 127 6.60 0.00 19.68
CA ARG A 127 7.06 0.56 20.96
C ARG A 127 8.59 0.64 21.05
N ALA A 128 9.32 -0.39 20.58
CA ALA A 128 10.77 -0.40 20.61
C ALA A 128 11.38 0.69 19.72
N ILE A 129 10.77 0.94 18.55
CA ILE A 129 11.21 1.97 17.60
C ILE A 129 10.78 3.36 18.08
N TYR A 130 9.49 3.60 18.29
CA TYR A 130 8.96 4.95 18.51
C TYR A 130 9.18 5.50 19.93
N ARG A 131 9.57 4.67 20.92
CA ARG A 131 10.01 5.12 22.24
C ARG A 131 11.53 5.27 22.34
N ASP A 132 12.28 4.93 21.30
CA ASP A 132 13.71 5.16 21.25
C ASP A 132 13.99 6.69 21.19
N THR A 133 15.04 7.13 21.87
CA THR A 133 15.39 8.55 21.98
C THR A 133 15.79 9.18 20.65
N VAL A 134 16.33 8.38 19.72
CA VAL A 134 16.73 8.82 18.37
C VAL A 134 15.57 8.70 17.40
N LEU A 135 14.86 7.54 17.42
CA LEU A 135 13.83 7.21 16.44
C LEU A 135 12.44 7.78 16.78
N GLY A 136 12.23 8.26 18.00
CA GLY A 136 10.93 8.80 18.44
C GLY A 136 10.38 9.92 17.55
N ARG A 137 11.26 10.66 16.88
CA ARG A 137 10.89 11.71 15.91
C ARG A 137 10.07 11.18 14.73
N TYR A 138 10.28 9.94 14.31
CA TYR A 138 9.54 9.31 13.20
C TYR A 138 8.10 8.91 13.58
N ALA A 139 7.74 8.95 14.86
CA ALA A 139 6.38 8.65 15.32
C ALA A 139 5.35 9.68 14.81
N THR A 140 5.79 10.92 14.61
CA THR A 140 4.95 12.06 14.21
C THR A 140 5.36 12.66 12.87
N ASP A 141 6.39 12.10 12.22
CA ASP A 141 6.86 12.58 10.92
C ASP A 141 5.96 12.01 9.80
N PRO A 142 5.16 12.85 9.12
CA PRO A 142 4.30 12.39 8.05
C PRO A 142 5.07 12.11 6.75
N VAL A 143 6.30 12.59 6.63
CA VAL A 143 7.14 12.47 5.43
C VAL A 143 7.96 11.18 5.47
N HIS A 144 8.47 10.81 6.65
CA HIS A 144 9.36 9.67 6.86
C HIS A 144 8.76 8.64 7.83
N PRO A 145 7.58 8.08 7.57
CA PRO A 145 7.00 7.09 8.47
C PRO A 145 7.78 5.77 8.39
N ILE A 146 8.17 5.21 9.52
CA ILE A 146 8.68 3.84 9.58
C ILE A 146 7.49 2.89 9.60
N ARG A 147 7.34 2.06 8.56
CA ARG A 147 6.30 1.05 8.46
C ARG A 147 6.81 -0.29 8.95
N ILE A 148 5.98 -1.01 9.69
CA ILE A 148 6.33 -2.25 10.38
C ILE A 148 5.39 -3.36 9.91
N VAL A 149 5.85 -4.19 9.00
CA VAL A 149 5.13 -5.37 8.52
C VAL A 149 5.61 -6.59 9.28
N VAL A 150 4.68 -7.42 9.76
CA VAL A 150 5.01 -8.69 10.42
C VAL A 150 4.16 -9.80 9.80
N ASP A 151 4.84 -10.83 9.31
CA ASP A 151 4.23 -12.03 8.73
C ASP A 151 4.92 -13.28 9.32
N ASN A 152 4.19 -14.09 10.06
CA ASN A 152 4.70 -15.29 10.73
C ASN A 152 5.97 -15.05 11.59
N GLY A 153 5.99 -13.95 12.34
CA GLY A 153 7.12 -13.56 13.17
C GLY A 153 8.31 -12.92 12.45
N HIS A 154 8.23 -12.78 11.13
CA HIS A 154 9.25 -12.07 10.34
C HIS A 154 8.88 -10.59 10.24
N VAL A 155 9.74 -9.72 10.74
CA VAL A 155 9.55 -8.27 10.75
C VAL A 155 10.21 -7.67 9.52
N THR A 156 9.48 -6.87 8.75
CA THR A 156 10.04 -6.05 7.68
C THR A 156 9.79 -4.57 7.98
N LEU A 157 10.84 -3.77 7.93
CA LEU A 157 10.78 -2.32 8.10
C LEU A 157 10.85 -1.64 6.73
N TYR A 158 9.85 -0.79 6.43
CA TYR A 158 9.79 0.01 5.21
C TYR A 158 9.70 1.50 5.54
N GLY A 159 9.95 2.35 4.55
CA GLY A 159 9.91 3.79 4.63
C GLY A 159 11.28 4.41 4.47
N SER A 160 11.42 5.68 4.88
CA SER A 160 12.71 6.37 4.81
C SER A 160 13.13 6.94 6.16
N VAL A 161 14.43 7.15 6.30
CA VAL A 161 15.06 7.72 7.50
C VAL A 161 16.15 8.70 7.09
N GLN A 162 16.45 9.66 7.97
CA GLN A 162 17.37 10.75 7.68
C GLN A 162 18.85 10.36 7.73
N SER A 163 19.18 9.18 8.28
CA SER A 163 20.58 8.73 8.37
C SER A 163 20.73 7.22 8.38
N ALA A 164 21.93 6.76 7.96
CA ALA A 164 22.29 5.33 8.06
C ALA A 164 22.34 4.83 9.52
N MET A 165 22.65 5.73 10.46
CA MET A 165 22.59 5.43 11.89
C MET A 165 21.18 5.10 12.34
N ASP A 166 20.18 5.91 11.94
CA ASP A 166 18.76 5.69 12.25
C ASP A 166 18.28 4.35 11.68
N LYS A 167 18.66 4.05 10.44
CA LYS A 167 18.38 2.75 9.82
C LYS A 167 18.94 1.60 10.65
N THR A 168 20.20 1.72 11.09
CA THR A 168 20.86 0.70 11.90
C THR A 168 20.16 0.52 13.26
N ILE A 169 19.85 1.63 13.95
CA ILE A 169 19.18 1.61 15.25
C ILE A 169 17.78 0.98 15.11
N ALA A 170 17.02 1.32 14.06
CA ALA A 170 15.71 0.74 13.81
C ALA A 170 15.78 -0.79 13.66
N GLY A 171 16.75 -1.29 12.89
CA GLY A 171 16.99 -2.72 12.74
C GLY A 171 17.34 -3.41 14.06
N MET A 172 18.22 -2.81 14.86
CA MET A 172 18.59 -3.34 16.18
C MET A 172 17.40 -3.36 17.15
N ARG A 173 16.59 -2.29 17.18
CA ARG A 173 15.40 -2.23 18.03
C ARG A 173 14.36 -3.26 17.64
N ALA A 174 14.11 -3.44 16.34
CA ALA A 174 13.22 -4.49 15.85
C ALA A 174 13.74 -5.89 16.19
N GLY A 175 15.05 -6.14 16.01
CA GLY A 175 15.67 -7.42 16.30
C GLY A 175 15.72 -7.80 17.79
N SER A 176 15.61 -6.82 18.69
CA SER A 176 15.54 -7.05 20.13
C SER A 176 14.15 -7.44 20.65
N VAL A 177 13.13 -7.45 19.77
CA VAL A 177 11.75 -7.73 20.17
C VAL A 177 11.55 -9.23 20.39
N PRO A 178 11.11 -9.65 21.58
CA PRO A 178 10.81 -11.06 21.85
C PRO A 178 9.71 -11.59 20.91
N GLY A 179 9.99 -12.71 20.26
CA GLY A 179 9.11 -13.36 19.30
C GLY A 179 9.38 -12.97 17.83
N ALA A 180 10.20 -11.94 17.55
CA ALA A 180 10.68 -11.69 16.20
C ALA A 180 11.71 -12.75 15.80
N PHE A 181 11.43 -13.50 14.73
CA PHE A 181 12.33 -14.55 14.22
C PHE A 181 13.42 -13.97 13.32
N SER A 182 13.10 -12.95 12.56
CA SER A 182 14.06 -12.22 11.73
C SER A 182 13.61 -10.78 11.49
N VAL A 183 14.55 -9.93 11.09
CA VAL A 183 14.29 -8.55 10.68
C VAL A 183 14.89 -8.29 9.31
N ASP A 184 14.04 -7.88 8.37
CA ASP A 184 14.44 -7.37 7.06
C ASP A 184 14.30 -5.83 7.06
N ASN A 185 15.44 -5.13 7.08
CA ASN A 185 15.46 -3.68 7.19
C ASN A 185 15.57 -3.02 5.81
N LYS A 186 14.42 -2.74 5.19
CA LYS A 186 14.28 -2.10 3.87
C LYS A 186 14.13 -0.57 3.95
N LEU A 187 14.44 0.04 5.09
CA LEU A 187 14.45 1.50 5.21
C LEU A 187 15.45 2.11 4.21
N VAL A 188 15.03 3.18 3.55
CA VAL A 188 15.88 3.97 2.64
C VAL A 188 16.44 5.15 3.43
N VAL A 189 17.67 5.56 3.15
CA VAL A 189 18.27 6.77 3.71
C VAL A 189 18.08 7.89 2.70
N ASP A 190 17.41 8.98 3.07
CA ASP A 190 17.17 10.16 2.24
C ASP A 190 18.35 11.15 2.28
#